data_b202bc890e387fd2aec9f0122b515f06
#
_entry.id   b202bc890e387fd2aec9f0122b515f06
#
_cell.length_a   1.000
_cell.length_b   1.000
_cell.length_c   1.000
_cell.angle_alpha   90.00
_cell.angle_beta   90.00
_cell.angle_gamma   90.00
#
_symmetry.space_group_name_H-M   'P 1'
#
loop_
_entity.id
_entity.type
_entity.pdbx_description
1 polymer ?
#
loop_
_entity_poly.entity_id
_entity_poly.type
_entity_poly.pdbx_seq_one_letter_code
_entity_poly.pdbx_strand_id
1 'polypeptide(L)'
;ATMFQGHPRSEKLNMDKLNEYANYWEATREYYYPFESELKASTSEVFDHEIPGGQYSNLRPQARALGLEDKFSTIKKNYKEVNELFGNIVKVTPSSKVVGDMAMYLTANDFTASEVLEKSEAMSFPESVINFFKGDLGQPYQGFPKDVQKSILKNIKPYTNRPNAHLSPVDFETELPKFQKSNNRYYLFNR
;
A
#
# COMPACT_ATOMS: atom_id res chain seq x y z
N ALA A 1 19.06 4.19 -22.43
CA ALA A 1 20.32 4.78 -22.89
C ALA A 1 20.53 4.52 -24.39
N THR A 2 20.56 3.26 -24.82
CA THR A 2 20.81 2.88 -26.24
C THR A 2 19.90 3.58 -27.25
N MET A 3 18.60 3.71 -26.95
CA MET A 3 17.63 4.42 -27.82
C MET A 3 17.96 5.90 -28.04
N PHE A 4 18.73 6.51 -27.14
CA PHE A 4 19.15 7.92 -27.23
C PHE A 4 20.57 8.09 -27.77
N GLN A 5 21.21 7.01 -28.24
CA GLN A 5 22.56 7.09 -28.78
C GLN A 5 22.61 8.05 -29.98
N GLY A 6 23.51 9.02 -29.95
CA GLY A 6 23.59 10.11 -30.91
C GLY A 6 22.64 11.30 -30.68
N HIS A 7 21.80 11.24 -29.63
CA HIS A 7 20.95 12.36 -29.23
C HIS A 7 21.62 13.18 -28.10
N PRO A 8 21.47 14.51 -28.02
CA PRO A 8 22.09 15.33 -26.94
C PRO A 8 21.82 14.85 -25.53
N ARG A 9 20.67 14.20 -25.27
CA ARG A 9 20.32 13.61 -23.96
C ARG A 9 21.22 12.44 -23.56
N SER A 10 21.93 11.82 -24.51
CA SER A 10 22.85 10.70 -24.22
C SER A 10 24.29 11.13 -23.97
N GLU A 11 24.65 12.39 -24.21
CA GLU A 11 26.05 12.88 -24.10
C GLU A 11 26.66 12.64 -22.70
N LYS A 12 25.85 12.65 -21.64
CA LYS A 12 26.29 12.40 -20.27
C LYS A 12 26.15 10.91 -19.83
N LEU A 13 25.69 10.03 -20.73
CA LEU A 13 25.50 8.61 -20.42
C LEU A 13 26.72 7.82 -20.92
N ASN A 14 27.45 7.23 -19.99
CA ASN A 14 28.56 6.33 -20.29
C ASN A 14 28.01 4.88 -20.32
N MET A 15 27.93 4.28 -21.53
CA MET A 15 27.39 2.93 -21.73
C MET A 15 28.24 1.86 -21.04
N ASP A 16 29.57 2.02 -21.06
CA ASP A 16 30.45 1.03 -20.43
C ASP A 16 30.26 1.01 -18.93
N LYS A 17 30.10 2.17 -18.31
CA LYS A 17 29.76 2.27 -16.88
C LYS A 17 28.39 1.71 -16.55
N LEU A 18 27.40 1.92 -17.41
CA LEU A 18 26.08 1.34 -17.21
C LEU A 18 26.13 -0.19 -17.30
N ASN A 19 26.89 -0.75 -18.22
CA ASN A 19 27.10 -2.19 -18.32
C ASN A 19 27.88 -2.75 -17.13
N GLU A 20 28.92 -2.05 -16.67
CA GLU A 20 29.68 -2.41 -15.46
C GLU A 20 28.74 -2.49 -14.24
N TYR A 21 27.89 -1.48 -14.05
CA TYR A 21 26.91 -1.48 -12.98
C TYR A 21 25.84 -2.58 -13.13
N ALA A 22 25.38 -2.85 -14.35
CA ALA A 22 24.44 -3.93 -14.60
C ALA A 22 25.03 -5.28 -14.15
N ASN A 23 26.29 -5.58 -14.55
CA ASN A 23 26.98 -6.80 -14.15
C ASN A 23 27.23 -6.87 -12.63
N TYR A 24 27.57 -5.73 -12.01
CA TYR A 24 27.71 -5.66 -10.55
C TYR A 24 26.41 -6.00 -9.83
N TRP A 25 25.29 -5.42 -10.28
CA TRP A 25 23.99 -5.67 -9.64
C TRP A 25 23.47 -7.07 -9.92
N GLU A 26 23.76 -7.63 -11.08
CA GLU A 26 23.42 -9.02 -11.38
C GLU A 26 24.12 -10.00 -10.41
N ALA A 27 25.43 -9.83 -10.21
CA ALA A 27 26.18 -10.62 -9.24
C ALA A 27 25.72 -10.39 -7.78
N THR A 28 25.44 -9.12 -7.45
CA THR A 28 24.98 -8.74 -6.11
C THR A 28 23.60 -9.33 -5.79
N ARG A 29 22.75 -9.50 -6.79
CA ARG A 29 21.39 -10.05 -6.64
C ARG A 29 21.38 -11.43 -6.02
N GLU A 30 22.40 -12.25 -6.23
CA GLU A 30 22.48 -13.60 -5.64
C GLU A 30 22.48 -13.56 -4.10
N TYR A 31 23.09 -12.52 -3.50
CA TYR A 31 23.09 -12.35 -2.05
C TYR A 31 21.72 -11.97 -1.48
N TYR A 32 20.87 -11.36 -2.30
CA TYR A 32 19.53 -10.91 -1.91
C TYR A 32 18.41 -11.86 -2.33
N TYR A 33 18.76 -12.96 -3.02
CA TYR A 33 17.78 -13.93 -3.49
C TYR A 33 16.80 -14.44 -2.41
N PRO A 34 17.22 -14.70 -1.15
CA PRO A 34 16.30 -15.14 -0.10
C PRO A 34 15.23 -14.10 0.27
N PHE A 35 15.43 -12.83 -0.10
CA PHE A 35 14.55 -11.71 0.21
C PHE A 35 13.70 -11.29 -1.00
N GLU A 36 13.85 -11.95 -2.14
CA GLU A 36 13.06 -11.65 -3.33
C GLU A 36 11.61 -12.13 -3.18
N SER A 37 10.70 -11.42 -3.85
CA SER A 37 9.26 -11.71 -3.82
C SER A 37 8.84 -12.93 -4.65
N GLU A 38 9.77 -13.70 -5.21
CA GLU A 38 9.55 -14.87 -6.10
C GLU A 38 8.81 -14.56 -7.41
N LEU A 39 8.51 -13.30 -7.68
CA LEU A 39 7.90 -12.87 -8.94
C LEU A 39 8.96 -12.75 -10.02
N LYS A 40 9.15 -13.83 -10.79
CA LYS A 40 10.19 -13.91 -11.84
C LYS A 40 9.71 -13.47 -13.22
N ALA A 41 8.40 -13.40 -13.42
CA ALA A 41 7.81 -13.02 -14.70
C ALA A 41 6.63 -12.07 -14.49
N SER A 42 6.46 -11.13 -15.40
CA SER A 42 5.25 -10.32 -15.47
C SER A 42 4.15 -11.08 -16.23
N THR A 43 2.90 -10.88 -15.82
CA THR A 43 1.73 -11.42 -16.50
C THR A 43 0.77 -10.27 -16.86
N SER A 44 -0.17 -10.53 -17.77
CA SER A 44 -1.24 -9.57 -18.08
C SER A 44 -2.35 -9.55 -17.01
N GLU A 45 -2.29 -10.40 -16.00
CA GLU A 45 -3.29 -10.49 -14.93
C GLU A 45 -3.53 -9.17 -14.19
N VAL A 46 -2.60 -8.21 -14.28
CA VAL A 46 -2.79 -6.87 -13.73
C VAL A 46 -4.06 -6.19 -14.26
N PHE A 47 -4.45 -6.48 -15.49
CA PHE A 47 -5.68 -5.95 -16.09
C PHE A 47 -6.94 -6.61 -15.53
N ASP A 48 -6.81 -7.80 -14.95
CA ASP A 48 -7.92 -8.54 -14.32
C ASP A 48 -8.09 -8.16 -12.86
N HIS A 49 -7.00 -8.23 -12.07
CA HIS A 49 -7.06 -8.00 -10.61
C HIS A 49 -6.78 -6.55 -10.21
N GLU A 50 -6.22 -5.73 -11.10
CA GLU A 50 -5.91 -4.31 -10.92
C GLU A 50 -4.98 -3.98 -9.73
N ILE A 51 -4.25 -4.94 -9.20
CA ILE A 51 -3.31 -4.72 -8.09
C ILE A 51 -2.05 -4.06 -8.65
N PRO A 52 -1.64 -2.86 -8.19
CA PRO A 52 -0.38 -2.26 -8.60
C PRO A 52 0.81 -3.15 -8.27
N GLY A 53 1.84 -3.16 -9.12
CA GLY A 53 2.99 -4.06 -9.00
C GLY A 53 3.67 -4.04 -7.62
N GLY A 54 3.90 -2.85 -7.07
CA GLY A 54 4.47 -2.71 -5.71
C GLY A 54 3.55 -3.26 -4.62
N GLN A 55 2.23 -3.13 -4.76
CA GLN A 55 1.28 -3.74 -3.84
C GLN A 55 1.22 -5.26 -4.02
N TYR A 56 1.29 -5.75 -5.25
CA TYR A 56 1.28 -7.20 -5.53
C TYR A 56 2.44 -7.92 -4.84
N SER A 57 3.66 -7.37 -4.96
CA SER A 57 4.86 -7.94 -4.33
C SER A 57 4.82 -7.92 -2.80
N ASN A 58 4.07 -6.99 -2.20
CA ASN A 58 3.86 -6.94 -0.75
C ASN A 58 2.70 -7.84 -0.29
N LEU A 59 1.62 -7.89 -1.07
CA LEU A 59 0.40 -8.60 -0.69
C LEU A 59 0.62 -10.12 -0.63
N ARG A 60 1.42 -10.68 -1.53
CA ARG A 60 1.68 -12.12 -1.58
C ARG A 60 2.41 -12.66 -0.33
N PRO A 61 3.53 -12.06 0.13
CA PRO A 61 4.14 -12.45 1.40
C PRO A 61 3.23 -12.25 2.61
N GLN A 62 2.39 -11.20 2.61
CA GLN A 62 1.41 -10.97 3.68
C GLN A 62 0.34 -12.06 3.70
N ALA A 63 -0.19 -12.45 2.54
CA ALA A 63 -1.14 -13.55 2.42
C ALA A 63 -0.53 -14.88 2.94
N ARG A 64 0.74 -15.14 2.59
CA ARG A 64 1.48 -16.31 3.09
C ARG A 64 1.62 -16.27 4.61
N ALA A 65 1.98 -15.13 5.19
CA ALA A 65 2.11 -14.98 6.65
C ALA A 65 0.79 -15.20 7.40
N LEU A 66 -0.34 -14.96 6.73
CA LEU A 66 -1.69 -15.21 7.27
C LEU A 66 -2.23 -16.61 6.94
N GLY A 67 -1.45 -17.48 6.28
CA GLY A 67 -1.90 -18.80 5.86
C GLY A 67 -2.92 -18.78 4.72
N LEU A 68 -2.98 -17.70 3.94
CA LEU A 68 -3.91 -17.49 2.83
C LEU A 68 -3.27 -17.67 1.45
N GLU A 69 -2.08 -18.29 1.36
CA GLU A 69 -1.37 -18.44 0.09
C GLU A 69 -2.20 -19.22 -0.94
N ASP A 70 -2.83 -20.31 -0.52
CA ASP A 70 -3.69 -21.12 -1.39
C ASP A 70 -4.96 -20.38 -1.87
N LYS A 71 -5.37 -19.34 -1.13
CA LYS A 71 -6.51 -18.47 -1.47
C LYS A 71 -6.08 -17.20 -2.22
N PHE A 72 -4.82 -17.12 -2.72
CA PHE A 72 -4.33 -15.87 -3.34
C PHE A 72 -5.11 -15.46 -4.59
N SER A 73 -5.64 -16.42 -5.34
CA SER A 73 -6.56 -16.13 -6.47
C SER A 73 -7.85 -15.44 -6.02
N THR A 74 -8.39 -15.84 -4.86
CA THR A 74 -9.56 -15.20 -4.26
C THR A 74 -9.21 -13.80 -3.77
N ILE A 75 -8.03 -13.60 -3.18
CA ILE A 75 -7.55 -12.27 -2.77
C ILE A 75 -7.48 -11.33 -3.98
N LYS A 76 -6.95 -11.80 -5.13
CA LYS A 76 -6.89 -11.02 -6.36
C LYS A 76 -8.29 -10.56 -6.83
N LYS A 77 -9.26 -11.47 -6.80
CA LYS A 77 -10.65 -11.16 -7.15
C LYS A 77 -11.26 -10.16 -6.16
N ASN A 78 -11.14 -10.43 -4.86
CA ASN A 78 -11.64 -9.55 -3.82
C ASN A 78 -10.99 -8.16 -3.88
N TYR A 79 -9.72 -8.05 -4.29
CA TYR A 79 -9.06 -6.76 -4.42
C TYR A 79 -9.76 -5.84 -5.43
N LYS A 80 -10.13 -6.37 -6.60
CA LYS A 80 -10.88 -5.63 -7.60
C LYS A 80 -12.27 -5.24 -7.10
N GLU A 81 -13.02 -6.22 -6.57
CA GLU A 81 -14.38 -5.99 -6.07
C GLU A 81 -14.41 -4.99 -4.90
N VAL A 82 -13.41 -5.04 -4.02
CA VAL A 82 -13.24 -4.05 -2.93
C VAL A 82 -12.94 -2.66 -3.49
N ASN A 83 -12.10 -2.55 -4.53
CA ASN A 83 -11.85 -1.25 -5.13
C ASN A 83 -13.11 -0.65 -5.76
N GLU A 84 -13.93 -1.47 -6.41
CA GLU A 84 -15.23 -1.06 -6.95
C GLU A 84 -16.17 -0.62 -5.80
N LEU A 85 -16.26 -1.41 -4.73
CA LEU A 85 -17.03 -1.09 -3.52
C LEU A 85 -16.60 0.25 -2.90
N PHE A 86 -15.30 0.53 -2.88
CA PHE A 86 -14.74 1.78 -2.34
C PHE A 86 -14.91 3.00 -3.27
N GLY A 87 -15.53 2.82 -4.44
CA GLY A 87 -15.78 3.89 -5.42
C GLY A 87 -14.63 4.08 -6.41
N ASN A 88 -13.93 3.03 -6.77
CA ASN A 88 -12.81 3.04 -7.71
C ASN A 88 -11.74 4.06 -7.35
N ILE A 89 -11.26 3.99 -6.12
CA ILE A 89 -10.24 4.90 -5.61
C ILE A 89 -8.92 4.77 -6.36
N VAL A 90 -8.15 5.85 -6.39
CA VAL A 90 -6.79 5.84 -6.94
C VAL A 90 -5.91 4.95 -6.06
N LYS A 91 -5.36 3.90 -6.66
CA LYS A 91 -4.53 2.91 -5.97
C LYS A 91 -3.06 3.33 -5.97
N VAL A 92 -2.70 4.15 -5.01
CA VAL A 92 -1.33 4.61 -4.74
C VAL A 92 -1.07 4.47 -3.24
N THR A 93 0.18 4.33 -2.81
CA THR A 93 0.49 4.24 -1.39
C THR A 93 0.00 5.50 -0.64
N PRO A 94 -0.78 5.39 0.44
CA PRO A 94 -1.18 4.16 1.16
C PRO A 94 -2.54 3.55 0.76
N SER A 95 -3.32 4.14 -0.15
CA SER A 95 -4.68 3.68 -0.49
C SER A 95 -4.71 2.26 -1.08
N SER A 96 -3.70 1.88 -1.87
CA SER A 96 -3.58 0.52 -2.40
C SER A 96 -3.46 -0.53 -1.29
N LYS A 97 -2.81 -0.17 -0.17
CA LYS A 97 -2.73 -1.04 1.01
C LYS A 97 -4.09 -1.22 1.66
N VAL A 98 -4.89 -0.16 1.76
CA VAL A 98 -6.25 -0.22 2.34
C VAL A 98 -7.13 -1.21 1.59
N VAL A 99 -7.10 -1.16 0.25
CA VAL A 99 -7.81 -2.14 -0.60
C VAL A 99 -7.30 -3.56 -0.35
N GLY A 100 -5.99 -3.74 -0.27
CA GLY A 100 -5.36 -5.03 0.01
C GLY A 100 -5.72 -5.61 1.37
N ASP A 101 -5.69 -4.79 2.42
CA ASP A 101 -6.04 -5.20 3.78
C ASP A 101 -7.51 -5.66 3.84
N MET A 102 -8.42 -4.94 3.17
CA MET A 102 -9.83 -5.33 3.09
C MET A 102 -10.01 -6.63 2.29
N ALA A 103 -9.33 -6.77 1.15
CA ALA A 103 -9.40 -7.99 0.34
C ALA A 103 -8.90 -9.23 1.11
N MET A 104 -7.82 -9.09 1.86
CA MET A 104 -7.33 -10.17 2.74
C MET A 104 -8.30 -10.47 3.88
N TYR A 105 -8.87 -9.44 4.50
CA TYR A 105 -9.86 -9.61 5.56
C TYR A 105 -11.09 -10.39 5.08
N LEU A 106 -11.66 -10.01 3.94
CA LEU A 106 -12.80 -10.72 3.34
C LEU A 106 -12.44 -12.18 3.03
N THR A 107 -11.27 -12.42 2.45
CA THR A 107 -10.83 -13.78 2.11
C THR A 107 -10.58 -14.64 3.35
N ALA A 108 -10.02 -14.06 4.41
CA ALA A 108 -9.75 -14.78 5.66
C ALA A 108 -11.03 -15.20 6.40
N ASN A 109 -12.09 -14.41 6.25
CA ASN A 109 -13.38 -14.65 6.92
C ASN A 109 -14.44 -15.23 5.99
N ASP A 110 -14.07 -15.65 4.77
CA ASP A 110 -14.95 -16.21 3.76
C ASP A 110 -16.15 -15.29 3.41
N PHE A 111 -15.93 -13.97 3.43
CA PHE A 111 -16.88 -12.96 2.97
C PHE A 111 -16.59 -12.52 1.55
N THR A 112 -17.62 -12.01 0.87
CA THR A 112 -17.53 -11.34 -0.43
C THR A 112 -17.73 -9.83 -0.27
N ALA A 113 -17.29 -9.05 -1.25
CA ALA A 113 -17.48 -7.60 -1.23
C ALA A 113 -18.98 -7.20 -1.25
N SER A 114 -19.83 -7.99 -1.90
CA SER A 114 -21.28 -7.77 -1.96
C SER A 114 -21.96 -7.93 -0.60
N GLU A 115 -21.43 -8.77 0.29
CA GLU A 115 -21.98 -9.00 1.62
C GLU A 115 -21.64 -7.90 2.64
N VAL A 116 -20.70 -7.00 2.29
CA VAL A 116 -20.19 -5.97 3.22
C VAL A 116 -21.32 -5.07 3.74
N LEU A 117 -22.22 -4.63 2.87
CA LEU A 117 -23.32 -3.74 3.27
C LEU A 117 -24.35 -4.48 4.13
N GLU A 118 -24.64 -5.73 3.82
CA GLU A 118 -25.66 -6.52 4.53
C GLU A 118 -25.17 -7.02 5.89
N LYS A 119 -23.90 -7.42 5.97
CA LYS A 119 -23.32 -8.08 7.15
C LYS A 119 -22.37 -7.19 7.96
N SER A 120 -22.30 -5.90 7.65
CA SER A 120 -21.35 -4.96 8.27
C SER A 120 -21.38 -4.94 9.80
N GLU A 121 -22.57 -5.13 10.41
CA GLU A 121 -22.71 -5.14 11.87
C GLU A 121 -21.93 -6.29 12.54
N ALA A 122 -21.86 -7.44 11.87
CA ALA A 122 -21.09 -8.59 12.35
C ALA A 122 -19.61 -8.55 11.99
N MET A 123 -19.19 -7.60 11.13
CA MET A 123 -17.79 -7.48 10.67
C MET A 123 -16.96 -6.60 11.58
N SER A 124 -15.71 -7.02 11.82
CA SER A 124 -14.65 -6.23 12.46
C SER A 124 -13.64 -5.80 11.41
N PHE A 125 -13.88 -4.64 10.81
CA PHE A 125 -13.05 -4.15 9.72
C PHE A 125 -11.60 -3.84 10.14
N PRO A 126 -10.61 -4.03 9.25
CA PRO A 126 -9.23 -3.63 9.51
C PRO A 126 -9.12 -2.14 9.87
N GLU A 127 -8.22 -1.82 10.80
CA GLU A 127 -8.01 -0.43 11.25
C GLU A 127 -7.65 0.52 10.10
N SER A 128 -6.85 0.06 9.14
CA SER A 128 -6.50 0.84 7.95
C SER A 128 -7.72 1.22 7.11
N VAL A 129 -8.71 0.33 7.03
CA VAL A 129 -9.98 0.57 6.32
C VAL A 129 -10.84 1.58 7.08
N ILE A 130 -10.97 1.41 8.40
CA ILE A 130 -11.70 2.35 9.26
C ILE A 130 -11.07 3.75 9.16
N ASN A 131 -9.75 3.86 9.30
CA ASN A 131 -9.02 5.13 9.23
C ASN A 131 -9.16 5.78 7.85
N PHE A 132 -9.15 5.00 6.78
CA PHE A 132 -9.40 5.51 5.43
C PHE A 132 -10.79 6.15 5.32
N PHE A 133 -11.85 5.43 5.70
CA PHE A 133 -13.22 5.94 5.62
C PHE A 133 -13.53 7.04 6.64
N LYS A 134 -12.80 7.11 7.73
CA LYS A 134 -12.83 8.25 8.67
C LYS A 134 -12.24 9.51 8.04
N GLY A 135 -11.34 9.37 7.06
CA GLY A 135 -10.72 10.46 6.34
C GLY A 135 -9.31 10.81 6.80
N ASP A 136 -8.61 9.93 7.51
CA ASP A 136 -7.23 10.16 7.96
C ASP A 136 -6.24 10.34 6.79
N LEU A 137 -6.55 9.75 5.62
CA LEU A 137 -5.79 9.93 4.38
C LEU A 137 -6.34 11.07 3.48
N GLY A 138 -7.26 11.87 4.00
CA GLY A 138 -8.00 12.87 3.23
C GLY A 138 -9.26 12.30 2.58
N GLN A 139 -9.81 13.07 1.65
CA GLN A 139 -11.06 12.72 0.94
C GLN A 139 -10.74 12.29 -0.49
N PRO A 140 -11.31 11.19 -1.00
CA PRO A 140 -11.25 10.87 -2.42
C PRO A 140 -11.88 11.99 -3.26
N TYR A 141 -11.45 12.13 -4.51
CA TYR A 141 -11.92 13.21 -5.40
C TYR A 141 -13.45 13.29 -5.51
N GLN A 142 -14.13 12.15 -5.55
CA GLN A 142 -15.60 12.07 -5.62
C GLN A 142 -16.26 11.88 -4.24
N GLY A 143 -15.49 11.94 -3.16
CA GLY A 143 -15.92 11.57 -1.82
C GLY A 143 -16.01 10.06 -1.62
N PHE A 144 -16.45 9.66 -0.44
CA PHE A 144 -16.68 8.25 -0.11
C PHE A 144 -18.08 7.82 -0.52
N PRO A 145 -18.28 6.57 -1.00
CA PRO A 145 -19.63 5.99 -1.12
C PRO A 145 -20.30 5.98 0.26
N LYS A 146 -21.40 6.72 0.39
CA LYS A 146 -22.01 7.05 1.70
C LYS A 146 -22.46 5.83 2.49
N ASP A 147 -23.06 4.85 1.80
CA ASP A 147 -23.56 3.65 2.44
C ASP A 147 -22.40 2.77 2.95
N VAL A 148 -21.33 2.66 2.15
CA VAL A 148 -20.12 1.92 2.54
C VAL A 148 -19.42 2.62 3.70
N GLN A 149 -19.26 3.95 3.65
CA GLN A 149 -18.67 4.73 4.73
C GLN A 149 -19.44 4.55 6.05
N LYS A 150 -20.78 4.63 5.99
CA LYS A 150 -21.63 4.43 7.17
C LYS A 150 -21.48 3.02 7.73
N SER A 151 -21.51 1.99 6.89
CA SER A 151 -21.39 0.59 7.28
C SER A 151 -20.03 0.28 7.91
N ILE A 152 -18.94 0.84 7.39
CA ILE A 152 -17.59 0.62 7.92
C ILE A 152 -17.37 1.40 9.21
N LEU A 153 -17.78 2.66 9.26
CA LEU A 153 -17.54 3.52 10.42
C LEU A 153 -18.49 3.23 11.59
N LYS A 154 -19.66 2.69 11.32
CA LYS A 154 -20.71 2.46 12.36
C LYS A 154 -20.95 3.74 13.17
N ASN A 155 -20.46 3.80 14.39
CA ASN A 155 -20.61 4.93 15.30
C ASN A 155 -19.45 5.94 15.26
N ILE A 156 -18.42 5.69 14.43
CA ILE A 156 -17.25 6.57 14.33
C ILE A 156 -17.61 7.77 13.45
N LYS A 157 -17.38 8.97 13.96
CA LYS A 157 -17.64 10.21 13.23
C LYS A 157 -16.50 10.48 12.22
N PRO A 158 -16.81 10.61 10.91
CA PRO A 158 -15.80 10.95 9.91
C PRO A 158 -15.39 12.41 10.00
N TYR A 159 -14.19 12.72 9.49
CA TYR A 159 -13.77 14.10 9.26
C TYR A 159 -14.55 14.70 8.08
N THR A 160 -14.91 15.97 8.21
CA THR A 160 -15.56 16.75 7.14
C THR A 160 -14.58 17.63 6.36
N ASN A 161 -13.34 17.73 6.85
CA ASN A 161 -12.25 18.51 6.28
C ASN A 161 -10.92 17.75 6.42
N ARG A 162 -9.79 18.41 6.19
CA ARG A 162 -8.47 17.80 6.36
C ARG A 162 -8.27 17.35 7.81
N PRO A 163 -7.72 16.12 8.04
CA PRO A 163 -7.51 15.57 9.38
C PRO A 163 -6.77 16.53 10.31
N ASN A 164 -5.77 17.24 9.77
CA ASN A 164 -4.90 18.14 10.53
C ASN A 164 -5.46 19.58 10.68
N ALA A 165 -6.64 19.89 10.10
CA ALA A 165 -7.18 21.24 10.14
C ALA A 165 -7.52 21.75 11.56
N HIS A 166 -7.70 20.83 12.50
CA HIS A 166 -8.02 21.12 13.91
C HIS A 166 -6.84 20.96 14.85
N LEU A 167 -5.67 20.53 14.34
CA LEU A 167 -4.47 20.43 15.16
C LEU A 167 -3.86 21.83 15.36
N SER A 168 -3.39 22.09 16.58
CA SER A 168 -2.59 23.27 16.85
C SER A 168 -1.28 23.25 16.06
N PRO A 169 -0.81 24.40 15.58
CA PRO A 169 0.50 24.49 14.96
C PRO A 169 1.59 23.96 15.92
N VAL A 170 2.49 23.17 15.37
CA VAL A 170 3.64 22.67 16.10
C VAL A 170 4.81 23.65 15.91
N ASP A 171 5.39 24.09 17.02
CA ASP A 171 6.61 24.89 17.00
C ASP A 171 7.82 23.95 16.90
N PHE A 172 8.56 24.08 15.80
CA PHE A 172 9.71 23.23 15.50
C PHE A 172 10.81 23.33 16.59
N GLU A 173 11.10 24.54 17.06
CA GLU A 173 12.15 24.77 18.07
C GLU A 173 11.81 24.10 19.41
N THR A 174 10.53 24.02 19.74
CA THR A 174 10.04 23.33 20.93
C THR A 174 10.06 21.81 20.79
N GLU A 175 9.77 21.28 19.59
CA GLU A 175 9.69 19.84 19.35
C GLU A 175 11.06 19.20 19.10
N LEU A 176 11.97 19.90 18.41
CA LEU A 176 13.29 19.37 18.06
C LEU A 176 14.07 18.78 19.26
N PRO A 177 14.15 19.45 20.42
CA PRO A 177 14.83 18.87 21.59
C PRO A 177 14.20 17.59 22.11
N LYS A 178 12.89 17.41 21.95
CA LYS A 178 12.21 16.17 22.38
C LYS A 178 12.65 14.98 21.51
N PHE A 179 12.73 15.20 20.20
CA PHE A 179 13.23 14.18 19.25
C PHE A 179 14.71 13.88 19.47
N GLN A 180 15.54 14.88 19.73
CA GLN A 180 16.95 14.68 20.03
C GLN A 180 17.17 13.85 21.29
N LYS A 181 16.40 14.09 22.34
CA LYS A 181 16.44 13.29 23.59
C LYS A 181 16.01 11.84 23.37
N SER A 182 15.00 11.60 22.52
CA SER A 182 14.55 10.24 22.23
C SER A 182 15.58 9.47 21.38
N ASN A 183 16.19 10.11 20.40
CA ASN A 183 17.21 9.49 19.55
C ASN A 183 18.52 9.18 20.30
N ASN A 184 18.93 10.00 21.27
CA ASN A 184 20.09 9.69 22.10
C ASN A 184 19.89 8.41 22.94
N ARG A 185 18.68 7.99 23.22
CA ARG A 185 18.41 6.68 23.84
C ARG A 185 18.68 5.51 22.89
N TYR A 186 18.42 5.67 21.60
CA TYR A 186 18.68 4.63 20.60
C TYR A 186 20.18 4.45 20.29
N TYR A 187 20.97 5.51 20.31
CA TYR A 187 22.41 5.44 20.09
C TYR A 187 23.21 4.88 21.27
N LEU A 188 22.64 4.86 22.48
CA LEU A 188 23.29 4.30 23.68
C LEU A 188 23.13 2.77 23.79
N PHE A 189 22.23 2.15 23.03
CA PHE A 189 22.03 0.69 23.02
C PHE A 189 22.75 -0.05 21.87
N ASN A 190 23.40 0.66 20.96
CA ASN A 190 24.10 0.08 19.79
C ASN A 190 25.61 0.40 19.80
N ARG A 191 26.24 0.49 20.96
CA ARG A 191 27.71 0.47 21.11
C ARG A 191 28.14 -0.77 21.88
#